data_62d35451790696e5fce2b68eaeb182c7
#
_entry.id   62d35451790696e5fce2b68eaeb182c7
#
_cell.length_a   1.000
_cell.length_b   1.000
_cell.length_c   1.000
_cell.angle_alpha   90.00
_cell.angle_beta   90.00
_cell.angle_gamma   90.00
#
_symmetry.space_group_name_H-M   'P 1'
#
loop_
_entity.id
_entity.type
_entity.pdbx_description
1 polymer ?
#
loop_
_entity_poly.entity_id
_entity_poly.type
_entity_poly.pdbx_seq_one_letter_code
_entity_poly.pdbx_strand_id
1 'polypeptide(L)'
;YPQFIETICRSFPHEKENLKRYAEQLQTVGNLISVDHLKQGTLALEGMKYFCTSAAGLIADITPDPTLQNVLAGSALLYGGLKDVSTFYEHAMINHSYIEGAYRFVDGSMQVSLELINVIRANGGTVLNNSEATRIIVENEKVQGVIINGEERLESDYVISNMHPQRT
;
A
#
# COMPACT_ATOMS: atom_id res chain seq x y z
N TYR A 1 -18.66 4.03 -6.64
CA TYR A 1 -19.01 2.73 -7.25
C TYR A 1 -20.00 2.84 -8.41
N PRO A 2 -21.13 3.58 -8.33
CA PRO A 2 -22.06 3.70 -9.46
C PRO A 2 -21.39 4.16 -10.75
N GLN A 3 -20.57 5.20 -10.70
CA GLN A 3 -19.84 5.73 -11.85
C GLN A 3 -18.83 4.71 -12.42
N PHE A 4 -18.16 3.94 -11.57
CA PHE A 4 -17.26 2.85 -11.97
C PHE A 4 -18.01 1.80 -12.80
N ILE A 5 -19.14 1.30 -12.27
CA ILE A 5 -19.99 0.32 -12.97
C ILE A 5 -20.50 0.88 -14.30
N GLU A 6 -21.03 2.10 -14.29
CA GLU A 6 -21.56 2.75 -15.48
C GLU A 6 -20.49 2.93 -16.58
N THR A 7 -19.28 3.31 -16.18
CA THR A 7 -18.17 3.51 -17.13
C THR A 7 -17.81 2.21 -17.84
N ILE A 8 -17.67 1.11 -17.10
CA ILE A 8 -17.32 -0.19 -17.69
C ILE A 8 -18.49 -0.76 -18.50
N CYS A 9 -19.74 -0.57 -18.05
CA CYS A 9 -20.93 -1.00 -18.77
C CYS A 9 -21.06 -0.38 -20.17
N ARG A 10 -20.45 0.75 -20.47
CA ARG A 10 -20.43 1.32 -21.82
C ARG A 10 -19.77 0.39 -22.83
N SER A 11 -18.73 -0.31 -22.43
CA SER A 11 -18.00 -1.29 -23.25
C SER A 11 -18.52 -2.72 -23.07
N PHE A 12 -19.13 -3.02 -21.93
CA PHE A 12 -19.62 -4.36 -21.55
C PHE A 12 -21.08 -4.30 -21.09
N PRO A 13 -22.05 -3.94 -21.95
CA PRO A 13 -23.44 -3.68 -21.53
C PRO A 13 -24.15 -4.91 -20.96
N HIS A 14 -23.76 -6.11 -21.40
CA HIS A 14 -24.34 -7.38 -20.93
C HIS A 14 -23.79 -7.86 -19.58
N GLU A 15 -22.72 -7.24 -19.08
CA GLU A 15 -22.02 -7.63 -17.87
C GLU A 15 -22.43 -6.82 -16.63
N LYS A 16 -23.49 -6.04 -16.70
CA LYS A 16 -23.91 -5.11 -15.66
C LYS A 16 -24.10 -5.78 -14.29
N GLU A 17 -24.74 -6.93 -14.26
CA GLU A 17 -25.00 -7.65 -13.00
C GLU A 17 -23.69 -8.27 -12.44
N ASN A 18 -22.81 -8.77 -13.30
CA ASN A 18 -21.49 -9.25 -12.91
C ASN A 18 -20.62 -8.12 -12.36
N LEU A 19 -20.68 -6.93 -12.96
CA LEU A 19 -19.97 -5.74 -12.47
C LEU A 19 -20.50 -5.27 -11.12
N LYS A 20 -21.81 -5.37 -10.85
CA LYS A 20 -22.36 -5.10 -9.52
C LYS A 20 -21.83 -6.09 -8.48
N ARG A 21 -21.86 -7.39 -8.80
CA ARG A 21 -21.30 -8.43 -7.92
C ARG A 21 -19.81 -8.19 -7.61
N TYR A 22 -19.03 -7.82 -8.63
CA TYR A 22 -17.63 -7.46 -8.45
C TYR A 22 -17.46 -6.25 -7.52
N ALA A 23 -18.22 -5.18 -7.73
CA ALA A 23 -18.21 -3.98 -6.92
C ALA A 23 -18.60 -4.26 -5.45
N GLU A 24 -19.59 -5.12 -5.22
CA GLU A 24 -19.98 -5.58 -3.89
C GLU A 24 -18.84 -6.32 -3.17
N GLN A 25 -18.09 -7.18 -3.90
CA GLN A 25 -16.93 -7.86 -3.33
C GLN A 25 -15.82 -6.86 -2.94
N LEU A 26 -15.54 -5.87 -3.81
CA LEU A 26 -14.57 -4.82 -3.50
C LEU A 26 -14.97 -4.01 -2.25
N GLN A 27 -16.25 -3.61 -2.17
CA GLN A 27 -16.77 -2.86 -1.01
C GLN A 27 -16.73 -3.68 0.26
N THR A 28 -17.08 -4.97 0.18
CA THR A 28 -17.04 -5.88 1.33
C THR A 28 -15.62 -5.92 1.91
N VAL A 29 -14.62 -6.11 1.07
CA VAL A 29 -13.21 -6.14 1.52
C VAL A 29 -12.74 -4.76 2.00
N GLY A 30 -13.06 -3.70 1.25
CA GLY A 30 -12.69 -2.33 1.61
C GLY A 30 -13.20 -1.90 2.98
N ASN A 31 -14.42 -2.34 3.32
CA ASN A 31 -15.05 -2.03 4.61
C ASN A 31 -14.51 -2.88 5.79
N LEU A 32 -13.74 -3.95 5.53
CA LEU A 32 -13.12 -4.76 6.59
C LEU A 32 -12.00 -4.01 7.31
N ILE A 33 -11.41 -3.01 6.68
CA ILE A 33 -10.36 -2.20 7.28
C ILE A 33 -10.90 -0.80 7.55
N SER A 34 -11.21 -0.53 8.79
CA SER A 34 -11.42 0.82 9.29
C SER A 34 -10.17 1.30 10.04
N VAL A 35 -10.00 2.62 10.14
CA VAL A 35 -8.95 3.22 11.00
C VAL A 35 -9.05 2.73 12.44
N ASP A 36 -10.26 2.43 12.91
CA ASP A 36 -10.51 1.92 14.24
C ASP A 36 -10.04 0.47 14.41
N HIS A 37 -10.23 -0.39 13.42
CA HIS A 37 -9.68 -1.75 13.42
C HIS A 37 -8.15 -1.74 13.43
N LEU A 38 -7.52 -0.83 12.67
CA LEU A 38 -6.06 -0.68 12.65
C LEU A 38 -5.53 -0.20 14.01
N LYS A 39 -6.21 0.73 14.68
CA LYS A 39 -5.84 1.21 16.02
C LYS A 39 -6.00 0.14 17.09
N GLN A 40 -6.98 -0.74 16.96
CA GLN A 40 -7.25 -1.82 17.90
C GLN A 40 -6.43 -3.09 17.62
N GLY A 41 -5.71 -3.15 16.49
CA GLY A 41 -4.98 -4.34 16.05
C GLY A 41 -5.88 -5.54 15.75
N THR A 42 -7.17 -5.29 15.48
CA THR A 42 -8.15 -6.34 15.17
C THR A 42 -8.33 -6.47 13.66
N LEU A 43 -8.01 -7.64 13.12
CA LEU A 43 -8.43 -8.04 11.77
C LEU A 43 -9.76 -8.76 11.89
N ALA A 44 -10.76 -8.33 11.13
CA ALA A 44 -12.03 -9.06 11.08
C ALA A 44 -11.79 -10.45 10.49
N LEU A 45 -12.09 -11.50 11.24
CA LEU A 45 -11.95 -12.91 10.82
C LEU A 45 -12.69 -13.19 9.50
N GLU A 46 -13.77 -12.45 9.24
CA GLU A 46 -14.54 -12.50 8.00
C GLU A 46 -13.71 -12.16 6.75
N GLY A 47 -12.65 -11.36 6.91
CA GLY A 47 -11.72 -11.01 5.83
C GLY A 47 -10.75 -12.12 5.46
N MET A 48 -10.51 -13.10 6.33
CA MET A 48 -9.47 -14.10 6.12
C MET A 48 -9.68 -14.95 4.85
N LYS A 49 -10.93 -15.22 4.47
CA LYS A 49 -11.22 -15.94 3.22
C LYS A 49 -10.62 -15.26 1.99
N TYR A 50 -10.58 -13.93 1.97
CA TYR A 50 -10.07 -13.15 0.82
C TYR A 50 -8.54 -13.16 0.74
N PHE A 51 -7.83 -13.43 1.83
CA PHE A 51 -6.38 -13.65 1.82
C PHE A 51 -5.99 -14.99 1.16
N CYS A 52 -6.91 -15.97 1.18
CA CYS A 52 -6.70 -17.28 0.57
C CYS A 52 -7.36 -17.39 -0.81
N THR A 53 -8.10 -16.37 -1.26
CA THR A 53 -8.78 -16.37 -2.56
C THR A 53 -7.92 -15.66 -3.59
N SER A 54 -7.64 -16.33 -4.72
CA SER A 54 -6.94 -15.72 -5.84
C SER A 54 -7.78 -14.60 -6.45
N ALA A 55 -7.16 -13.45 -6.74
CA ALA A 55 -7.82 -12.34 -7.44
C ALA A 55 -8.31 -12.78 -8.84
N ALA A 56 -7.46 -13.45 -9.60
CA ALA A 56 -7.81 -13.95 -10.92
C ALA A 56 -8.93 -14.99 -10.87
N GLY A 57 -8.90 -15.89 -9.88
CA GLY A 57 -9.94 -16.91 -9.69
C GLY A 57 -11.30 -16.28 -9.40
N LEU A 58 -11.38 -15.35 -8.44
CA LEU A 58 -12.64 -14.69 -8.11
C LEU A 58 -13.19 -13.88 -9.28
N ILE A 59 -12.34 -13.17 -10.03
CA ILE A 59 -12.78 -12.43 -11.23
C ILE A 59 -13.35 -13.40 -12.28
N ALA A 60 -12.70 -14.56 -12.50
CA ALA A 60 -13.18 -15.57 -13.43
C ALA A 60 -14.52 -16.19 -13.00
N ASP A 61 -14.75 -16.34 -11.71
CA ASP A 61 -16.04 -16.80 -11.15
C ASP A 61 -17.18 -15.76 -11.31
N ILE A 62 -16.82 -14.48 -11.43
CA ILE A 62 -17.77 -13.39 -11.59
C ILE A 62 -18.21 -13.24 -13.04
N THR A 63 -17.26 -13.26 -13.98
CA THR A 63 -17.57 -13.08 -15.41
C THR A 63 -16.82 -14.10 -16.28
N PRO A 64 -17.51 -14.72 -17.26
CA PRO A 64 -16.86 -15.60 -18.22
C PRO A 64 -16.13 -14.84 -19.35
N ASP A 65 -16.34 -13.51 -19.49
CA ASP A 65 -15.72 -12.70 -20.55
C ASP A 65 -14.25 -12.47 -20.28
N PRO A 66 -13.31 -13.05 -21.07
CA PRO A 66 -11.88 -12.92 -20.83
C PRO A 66 -11.36 -11.50 -21.00
N THR A 67 -12.02 -10.67 -21.81
CA THR A 67 -11.65 -9.28 -22.01
C THR A 67 -12.01 -8.48 -20.76
N LEU A 68 -13.20 -8.68 -20.20
CA LEU A 68 -13.60 -8.05 -18.95
C LEU A 68 -12.72 -8.52 -17.78
N GLN A 69 -12.39 -9.81 -17.71
CA GLN A 69 -11.44 -10.32 -16.71
C GLN A 69 -10.12 -9.55 -16.73
N ASN A 70 -9.54 -9.34 -17.92
CA ASN A 70 -8.31 -8.58 -18.08
C ASN A 70 -8.47 -7.09 -17.72
N VAL A 71 -9.59 -6.47 -18.05
CA VAL A 71 -9.90 -5.08 -17.65
C VAL A 71 -9.98 -4.96 -16.13
N LEU A 72 -10.69 -5.85 -15.46
CA LEU A 72 -10.81 -5.84 -13.99
C LEU A 72 -9.49 -6.15 -13.29
N ALA A 73 -8.64 -6.99 -13.87
CA ALA A 73 -7.30 -7.30 -13.37
C ALA A 73 -6.25 -6.23 -13.69
N GLY A 74 -6.57 -5.23 -14.52
CA GLY A 74 -5.60 -4.24 -15.04
C GLY A 74 -4.85 -3.45 -13.98
N SER A 75 -5.45 -3.25 -12.81
CA SER A 75 -4.81 -2.60 -11.65
C SER A 75 -3.68 -3.42 -11.03
N ALA A 76 -3.52 -4.70 -11.40
CA ALA A 76 -2.46 -5.57 -10.87
C ALA A 76 -1.04 -4.98 -11.08
N LEU A 77 -0.85 -4.19 -12.14
CA LEU A 77 0.41 -3.48 -12.38
C LEU A 77 0.80 -2.50 -11.27
N LEU A 78 -0.19 -1.95 -10.53
CA LEU A 78 0.05 -0.96 -9.49
C LEU A 78 0.70 -1.55 -8.23
N TYR A 79 0.55 -2.86 -8.03
CA TYR A 79 1.08 -3.55 -6.85
C TYR A 79 1.97 -4.76 -7.19
N GLY A 80 2.38 -4.88 -8.46
CA GLY A 80 3.20 -6.01 -8.92
C GLY A 80 2.48 -7.35 -8.85
N GLY A 81 1.15 -7.33 -9.03
CA GLY A 81 0.29 -8.50 -8.91
C GLY A 81 0.60 -9.59 -9.93
N LEU A 82 0.60 -10.83 -9.47
CA LEU A 82 0.78 -12.03 -10.27
C LEU A 82 -0.52 -12.83 -10.31
N LYS A 83 -0.90 -13.30 -11.51
CA LYS A 83 -2.19 -13.94 -11.77
C LYS A 83 -2.56 -15.05 -10.78
N ASP A 84 -1.62 -15.92 -10.44
CA ASP A 84 -1.89 -17.11 -9.64
C ASP A 84 -1.44 -16.98 -8.17
N VAL A 85 -0.90 -15.80 -7.79
CA VAL A 85 -0.33 -15.55 -6.47
C VAL A 85 -1.07 -14.45 -5.72
N SER A 86 -1.45 -13.37 -6.42
CA SER A 86 -2.08 -12.21 -5.78
C SER A 86 -3.46 -12.55 -5.23
N THR A 87 -3.67 -12.15 -3.98
CA THR A 87 -4.92 -12.41 -3.28
C THR A 87 -6.00 -11.40 -3.68
N PHE A 88 -7.25 -11.82 -3.59
CA PHE A 88 -8.35 -10.88 -3.81
C PHE A 88 -8.41 -9.77 -2.76
N TYR A 89 -7.92 -10.04 -1.55
CA TYR A 89 -7.81 -9.03 -0.51
C TYR A 89 -6.95 -7.84 -0.96
N GLU A 90 -5.73 -8.10 -1.43
CA GLU A 90 -4.80 -7.08 -1.93
C GLU A 90 -5.41 -6.31 -3.12
N HIS A 91 -5.94 -7.06 -4.08
CA HIS A 91 -6.61 -6.52 -5.25
C HIS A 91 -7.77 -5.60 -4.87
N ALA A 92 -8.64 -6.04 -3.96
CA ALA A 92 -9.82 -5.30 -3.56
C ALA A 92 -9.47 -4.03 -2.77
N MET A 93 -8.51 -4.08 -1.85
CA MET A 93 -8.07 -2.92 -1.08
C MET A 93 -7.57 -1.80 -1.97
N ILE A 94 -6.77 -2.13 -2.97
CA ILE A 94 -6.21 -1.16 -3.91
C ILE A 94 -7.30 -0.58 -4.81
N ASN A 95 -8.13 -1.42 -5.41
CA ASN A 95 -9.22 -0.94 -6.26
C ASN A 95 -10.26 -0.13 -5.48
N HIS A 96 -10.63 -0.55 -4.28
CA HIS A 96 -11.51 0.20 -3.39
C HIS A 96 -10.97 1.60 -3.14
N SER A 97 -9.69 1.73 -2.78
CA SER A 97 -9.08 3.03 -2.51
C SER A 97 -9.11 3.98 -3.71
N TYR A 98 -8.91 3.47 -4.93
CA TYR A 98 -8.99 4.28 -6.15
C TYR A 98 -10.43 4.65 -6.53
N ILE A 99 -11.40 3.76 -6.31
CA ILE A 99 -12.82 3.99 -6.62
C ILE A 99 -13.42 5.01 -5.64
N GLU A 100 -13.06 4.94 -4.35
CA GLU A 100 -13.52 5.89 -3.34
C GLU A 100 -12.91 7.29 -3.51
N GLY A 101 -11.69 7.38 -4.02
CA GLY A 101 -11.08 8.64 -4.39
C GLY A 101 -9.55 8.58 -4.45
N ALA A 102 -9.01 8.98 -5.59
CA ALA A 102 -7.58 9.16 -5.76
C ALA A 102 -7.23 10.64 -5.60
N TYR A 103 -6.37 10.96 -4.66
CA TYR A 103 -5.94 12.32 -4.36
C TYR A 103 -4.44 12.48 -4.58
N ARG A 104 -4.04 13.68 -4.93
CA ARG A 104 -2.63 14.08 -4.97
C ARG A 104 -2.47 15.47 -4.35
N PHE A 105 -1.29 15.75 -3.85
CA PHE A 105 -0.96 17.10 -3.40
C PHE A 105 -0.86 18.02 -4.61
N VAL A 106 -1.47 19.22 -4.51
CA VAL A 106 -1.23 20.29 -5.45
C VAL A 106 0.24 20.67 -5.33
N ASP A 107 0.93 20.88 -6.45
CA ASP A 107 2.38 21.16 -6.53
C ASP A 107 3.31 20.01 -6.02
N GLY A 108 2.77 18.82 -5.79
CA GLY A 108 3.55 17.62 -5.52
C GLY A 108 3.73 17.25 -4.06
N SER A 109 4.08 15.99 -3.80
CA SER A 109 4.20 15.39 -2.46
C SER A 109 5.43 15.83 -1.68
N MET A 110 6.42 16.49 -2.32
CA MET A 110 7.61 17.01 -1.64
C MET A 110 7.27 17.98 -0.51
N GLN A 111 6.13 18.67 -0.60
CA GLN A 111 5.65 19.59 0.46
C GLN A 111 5.55 18.90 1.82
N VAL A 112 5.05 17.65 1.86
CA VAL A 112 4.97 16.89 3.12
C VAL A 112 6.35 16.68 3.72
N SER A 113 7.32 16.31 2.88
CA SER A 113 8.71 16.09 3.32
C SER A 113 9.34 17.40 3.82
N LEU A 114 9.09 18.51 3.12
CA LEU A 114 9.62 19.81 3.53
C LEU A 114 9.04 20.26 4.87
N GLU A 115 7.73 20.10 5.09
CA GLU A 115 7.11 20.45 6.38
C GLU A 115 7.64 19.55 7.52
N LEU A 116 7.84 18.27 7.30
CA LEU A 116 8.47 17.39 8.29
C LEU A 116 9.91 17.82 8.59
N ILE A 117 10.70 18.19 7.59
CA ILE A 117 12.05 18.73 7.76
C ILE A 117 12.02 20.04 8.58
N ASN A 118 11.07 20.93 8.31
CA ASN A 118 10.89 22.17 9.06
C ASN A 118 10.59 21.89 10.53
N VAL A 119 9.72 20.94 10.83
CA VAL A 119 9.41 20.54 12.21
C VAL A 119 10.63 19.93 12.90
N ILE A 120 11.40 19.07 12.24
CA ILE A 120 12.64 18.49 12.79
C ILE A 120 13.62 19.61 13.16
N ARG A 121 13.86 20.54 12.24
CA ARG A 121 14.80 21.64 12.47
C ARG A 121 14.33 22.61 13.56
N ALA A 122 13.04 22.92 13.61
CA ALA A 122 12.45 23.79 14.64
C ALA A 122 12.59 23.18 16.06
N ASN A 123 12.70 21.86 16.16
CA ASN A 123 12.95 21.14 17.42
C ASN A 123 14.44 20.79 17.66
N GLY A 124 15.36 21.45 16.95
CA GLY A 124 16.80 21.27 17.14
C GLY A 124 17.40 20.05 16.45
N GLY A 125 16.61 19.35 15.63
CA GLY A 125 17.09 18.20 14.86
C GLY A 125 17.84 18.62 13.60
N THR A 126 18.62 17.71 13.05
CA THR A 126 19.39 17.90 11.80
C THR A 126 18.90 16.93 10.74
N VAL A 127 18.79 17.41 9.50
CA VAL A 127 18.52 16.59 8.33
C VAL A 127 19.70 16.68 7.39
N LEU A 128 20.36 15.56 7.17
CA LEU A 128 21.52 15.42 6.30
C LEU A 128 21.09 14.85 4.95
N ASN A 129 21.53 15.49 3.86
CA ASN A 129 21.40 14.98 2.51
C ASN A 129 22.73 14.37 2.03
N ASN A 130 22.66 13.46 1.07
CA ASN A 130 23.83 12.78 0.52
C ASN A 130 24.70 12.10 1.60
N SER A 131 24.06 11.56 2.62
CA SER A 131 24.68 10.94 3.78
C SER A 131 24.22 9.49 3.88
N GLU A 132 25.06 8.57 3.42
CA GLU A 132 24.80 7.14 3.47
C GLU A 132 25.19 6.59 4.84
N ALA A 133 24.23 6.02 5.57
CA ALA A 133 24.53 5.27 6.79
C ALA A 133 25.13 3.90 6.38
N THR A 134 26.44 3.72 6.60
CA THR A 134 27.17 2.54 6.16
C THR A 134 27.28 1.46 7.23
N ARG A 135 27.17 1.86 8.51
CA ARG A 135 27.25 0.92 9.63
C ARG A 135 26.58 1.47 10.89
N ILE A 136 25.86 0.63 11.62
CA ILE A 136 25.43 0.90 13.00
C ILE A 136 26.55 0.42 13.93
N ILE A 137 26.98 1.28 14.86
CA ILE A 137 28.02 0.96 15.85
C ILE A 137 27.34 0.33 17.05
N VAL A 138 27.72 -0.90 17.38
CA VAL A 138 27.22 -1.63 18.55
C VAL A 138 28.43 -2.06 19.40
N GLU A 139 28.50 -1.65 20.66
CA GLU A 139 29.52 -2.04 21.60
C GLU A 139 28.86 -2.51 22.90
N ASN A 140 29.26 -3.67 23.41
CA ASN A 140 28.69 -4.27 24.62
C ASN A 140 27.15 -4.39 24.56
N GLU A 141 26.63 -4.84 23.42
CA GLU A 141 25.18 -5.01 23.15
C GLU A 141 24.38 -3.71 23.19
N LYS A 142 25.03 -2.56 23.09
CA LYS A 142 24.40 -1.23 23.07
C LYS A 142 24.75 -0.49 21.79
N VAL A 143 23.78 0.19 21.24
CA VAL A 143 24.00 1.12 20.13
C VAL A 143 24.82 2.31 20.63
N GLN A 144 25.83 2.71 19.86
CA GLN A 144 26.68 3.86 20.11
C GLN A 144 26.55 4.95 19.05
N GLY A 145 25.90 4.63 17.94
CA GLY A 145 25.72 5.56 16.84
C GLY A 145 25.79 4.92 15.47
N VAL A 146 26.09 5.72 14.46
CA VAL A 146 26.21 5.29 13.07
C VAL A 146 27.46 5.85 12.41
N ILE A 147 27.99 5.14 11.41
CA ILE A 147 29.00 5.65 10.49
C ILE A 147 28.30 6.15 9.22
N ILE A 148 28.60 7.37 8.81
CA ILE A 148 28.10 8.00 7.61
C ILE A 148 29.23 8.10 6.59
N ASN A 149 28.93 7.80 5.33
CA ASN A 149 29.85 7.87 4.19
C ASN A 149 31.16 7.10 4.39
N GLY A 150 31.13 6.08 5.27
CA GLY A 150 32.27 5.22 5.58
C GLY A 150 33.26 5.77 6.61
N GLU A 151 33.21 7.04 6.98
CA GLU A 151 34.24 7.70 7.81
C GLU A 151 33.65 8.50 8.98
N GLU A 152 32.57 9.21 8.79
CA GLU A 152 32.02 10.12 9.79
C GLU A 152 31.22 9.35 10.85
N ARG A 153 31.59 9.50 12.13
CA ARG A 153 30.85 8.92 13.24
C ARG A 153 29.87 9.91 13.84
N LEU A 154 28.60 9.51 13.87
CA LEU A 154 27.55 10.22 14.63
C LEU A 154 27.16 9.38 15.84
N GLU A 155 27.31 9.95 17.03
CA GLU A 155 26.96 9.30 18.29
C GLU A 155 25.44 9.39 18.55
N SER A 156 24.86 8.29 19.01
CA SER A 156 23.45 8.22 19.41
C SER A 156 23.20 6.97 20.25
N ASP A 157 22.38 7.10 21.27
CA ASP A 157 21.92 5.98 22.10
C ASP A 157 20.84 5.13 21.41
N TYR A 158 20.18 5.67 20.39
CA TYR A 158 19.10 5.02 19.66
C TYR A 158 19.24 5.25 18.17
N VAL A 159 18.98 4.20 17.39
CA VAL A 159 18.93 4.25 15.93
C VAL A 159 17.61 3.64 15.44
N ILE A 160 16.89 4.38 14.61
CA ILE A 160 15.71 3.88 13.91
C ILE A 160 16.09 3.69 12.44
N SER A 161 16.06 2.45 11.98
CA SER A 161 16.35 2.10 10.59
C SER A 161 15.07 1.90 9.79
N ASN A 162 14.98 2.60 8.66
CA ASN A 162 13.93 2.39 7.64
C ASN A 162 14.46 1.60 6.43
N MET A 163 15.60 0.94 6.58
CA MET A 163 16.18 0.08 5.55
C MET A 163 15.54 -1.30 5.55
N HIS A 164 15.76 -2.06 4.47
CA HIS A 164 15.34 -3.46 4.43
C HIS A 164 16.01 -4.23 5.59
N PRO A 165 15.27 -5.03 6.38
CA PRO A 165 15.80 -5.69 7.58
C PRO A 165 17.08 -6.50 7.36
N GLN A 166 17.23 -7.14 6.20
CA GLN A 166 18.45 -7.90 5.85
C GLN A 166 19.69 -7.02 5.62
N ARG A 167 19.52 -5.70 5.50
CA ARG A 167 20.61 -4.73 5.33
C ARG A 167 20.89 -3.92 6.57
N THR A 168 20.02 -3.98 7.56
CA THR A 168 20.21 -3.38 8.88
C THR A 168 20.93 -4.35 9.81
#